data_cd6d65892916d1e549b6a4af6a7dbe7c
#
_entry.id   cd6d65892916d1e549b6a4af6a7dbe7c
#
_cell.length_a   1.000
_cell.length_b   1.000
_cell.length_c   1.000
_cell.angle_alpha   90.00
_cell.angle_beta   90.00
_cell.angle_gamma   90.00
#
_symmetry.space_group_name_H-M   'P 1'
#
loop_
_entity.id
_entity.type
_entity.pdbx_description
1 polymer ?
#
loop_
_entity_poly.entity_id
_entity_poly.type
_entity_poly.pdbx_seq_one_letter_code
_entity_poly.pdbx_strand_id
1 'polypeptide(L)'
;MKRIYIFPRYSGDENSDWYQNVQREFVHNDKNINIIPLTLPNWDKPSTDEFLTFIREVIPENKIDSNTYFIGHSIGCKAALLYLNELHINNPKLRMGGLLCVAGWWSIDKPWPQLKPWIKMPIDFKGIKLICSNNIVSILSNNDPYTSDTQSNKKLWEENLSAKVVIVPGAKHFNDSEGLIEIINEILPFSFKLYFL
;
A
#
# COMPACT_ATOMS: atom_id res chain seq x y z
N MET A 1 -8.11 8.72 16.51
CA MET A 1 -6.82 9.01 15.83
C MET A 1 -6.65 8.01 14.69
N LYS A 2 -6.38 8.47 13.47
CA LYS A 2 -6.12 7.61 12.31
C LYS A 2 -4.67 7.12 12.34
N ARG A 3 -4.47 5.86 11.98
CA ARG A 3 -3.16 5.21 11.90
C ARG A 3 -2.93 4.76 10.47
N ILE A 4 -1.83 5.21 9.89
CA ILE A 4 -1.46 4.91 8.51
C ILE A 4 -0.09 4.25 8.52
N TYR A 5 -0.02 2.99 8.12
CA TYR A 5 1.25 2.25 8.03
C TYR A 5 1.72 2.25 6.58
N ILE A 6 3.00 2.61 6.35
CA ILE A 6 3.61 2.60 5.03
C ILE A 6 4.51 1.38 4.90
N PHE A 7 4.19 0.50 3.97
CA PHE A 7 4.97 -0.68 3.59
C PHE A 7 5.93 -0.29 2.46
N PRO A 8 7.26 -0.33 2.70
CA PRO A 8 8.22 0.20 1.75
C PRO A 8 8.40 -0.68 0.51
N ARG A 9 9.03 -0.12 -0.52
CA ARG A 9 9.49 -0.85 -1.69
C ARG A 9 10.65 -1.80 -1.37
N TYR A 10 11.04 -2.63 -2.35
CA TYR A 10 12.25 -3.46 -2.27
C TYR A 10 13.47 -2.64 -1.84
N SER A 11 14.23 -3.14 -0.85
CA SER A 11 15.37 -2.45 -0.23
C SER A 11 15.05 -1.06 0.31
N GLY A 12 13.79 -0.73 0.55
CA GLY A 12 13.38 0.51 1.21
C GLY A 12 13.25 0.35 2.73
N ASP A 13 13.36 1.45 3.45
CA ASP A 13 13.16 1.56 4.89
C ASP A 13 12.26 2.77 5.20
N GLU A 14 12.07 3.08 6.47
CA GLU A 14 11.23 4.21 6.92
C GLU A 14 11.74 5.58 6.45
N ASN A 15 13.01 5.70 6.05
CA ASN A 15 13.62 6.96 5.59
C ASN A 15 13.69 7.06 4.07
N SER A 16 13.26 6.01 3.35
CA SER A 16 13.35 5.96 1.90
C SER A 16 12.29 6.82 1.21
N ASP A 17 12.63 7.29 0.01
CA ASP A 17 11.70 7.91 -0.93
C ASP A 17 10.88 9.06 -0.28
N TRP A 18 9.56 9.05 -0.45
CA TRP A 18 8.61 10.06 0.00
C TRP A 18 8.01 9.82 1.40
N TYR A 19 8.35 8.72 2.08
CA TYR A 19 7.64 8.27 3.29
C TYR A 19 7.70 9.30 4.41
N GLN A 20 8.88 9.82 4.72
CA GLN A 20 9.07 10.85 5.75
C GLN A 20 8.43 12.19 5.36
N ASN A 21 8.37 12.51 4.06
CA ASN A 21 7.73 13.73 3.58
C ASN A 21 6.24 13.67 3.81
N VAL A 22 5.59 12.55 3.44
CA VAL A 22 4.18 12.30 3.71
C VAL A 22 3.90 12.34 5.21
N GLN A 23 4.72 11.69 6.03
CA GLN A 23 4.57 11.72 7.48
C GLN A 23 4.57 13.15 8.02
N ARG A 24 5.57 13.96 7.66
CA ARG A 24 5.69 15.35 8.12
C ARG A 24 4.52 16.21 7.69
N GLU A 25 4.14 16.14 6.42
CA GLU A 25 3.07 16.95 5.85
C GLU A 25 1.72 16.64 6.51
N PHE A 26 1.35 15.39 6.60
CA PHE A 26 0.05 15.00 7.16
C PHE A 26 -0.04 15.26 8.66
N VAL A 27 1.00 14.94 9.43
CA VAL A 27 1.02 15.19 10.90
C VAL A 27 1.06 16.68 11.21
N HIS A 28 1.67 17.51 10.35
CA HIS A 28 1.63 18.95 10.49
C HIS A 28 0.20 19.50 10.34
N ASN A 29 -0.53 18.99 9.35
CA ASN A 29 -1.86 19.47 8.98
C ASN A 29 -2.99 18.90 9.86
N ASP A 30 -2.85 17.68 10.39
CA ASP A 30 -3.85 17.06 11.27
C ASP A 30 -3.19 16.25 12.40
N LYS A 31 -3.29 16.74 13.62
CA LYS A 31 -2.77 16.08 14.83
C LYS A 31 -3.49 14.75 15.18
N ASN A 32 -4.61 14.45 14.53
CA ASN A 32 -5.34 13.19 14.69
C ASN A 32 -4.88 12.10 13.71
N ILE A 33 -3.81 12.36 12.97
CA ILE A 33 -3.19 11.39 12.05
C ILE A 33 -1.85 10.97 12.61
N ASN A 34 -1.61 9.66 12.65
CA ASN A 34 -0.31 9.07 12.91
C ASN A 34 0.12 8.24 11.70
N ILE A 35 1.21 8.63 11.05
CA ILE A 35 1.79 7.92 9.91
C ILE A 35 3.05 7.21 10.38
N ILE A 36 3.16 5.94 10.08
CA ILE A 36 4.20 5.03 10.56
C ILE A 36 4.83 4.33 9.35
N PRO A 37 5.89 4.91 8.77
CA PRO A 37 6.69 4.19 7.80
C PRO A 37 7.38 3.00 8.47
N LEU A 38 7.38 1.84 7.80
CA LEU A 38 7.94 0.61 8.33
C LEU A 38 9.35 0.38 7.79
N THR A 39 10.21 -0.23 8.61
CA THR A 39 11.44 -0.88 8.17
C THR A 39 11.26 -2.38 8.33
N LEU A 40 11.12 -3.09 7.22
CA LEU A 40 10.88 -4.53 7.23
C LEU A 40 12.21 -5.30 7.31
N PRO A 41 12.28 -6.42 8.05
CA PRO A 41 13.50 -7.18 8.20
C PRO A 41 13.92 -7.78 6.85
N ASN A 42 15.24 -7.84 6.60
CA ASN A 42 15.83 -8.46 5.39
C ASN A 42 15.17 -8.02 4.07
N TRP A 43 14.77 -6.72 3.97
CA TRP A 43 13.98 -6.22 2.83
C TRP A 43 14.76 -6.13 1.51
N ASP A 44 16.04 -6.40 1.54
CA ASP A 44 16.92 -6.68 0.38
C ASP A 44 16.82 -8.14 -0.12
N LYS A 45 16.21 -9.03 0.70
CA LYS A 45 15.90 -10.43 0.37
C LYS A 45 14.53 -10.83 0.94
N PRO A 46 13.45 -10.18 0.50
CA PRO A 46 12.16 -10.24 1.16
C PRO A 46 11.57 -11.66 1.16
N SER A 47 11.33 -12.20 2.35
CA SER A 47 10.64 -13.47 2.62
C SER A 47 9.21 -13.19 3.08
N THR A 48 8.24 -13.91 2.52
CA THR A 48 6.83 -13.78 2.92
C THR A 48 6.61 -14.18 4.39
N ASP A 49 7.31 -15.22 4.86
CA ASP A 49 7.14 -15.74 6.23
C ASP A 49 7.79 -14.80 7.26
N GLU A 50 9.00 -14.31 6.99
CA GLU A 50 9.66 -13.33 7.86
C GLU A 50 8.85 -12.03 7.93
N PHE A 51 8.32 -11.58 6.79
CA PHE A 51 7.44 -10.43 6.74
C PHE A 51 6.20 -10.62 7.62
N LEU A 52 5.45 -11.73 7.46
CA LEU A 52 4.25 -11.96 8.25
C LEU A 52 4.56 -12.09 9.75
N THR A 53 5.68 -12.70 10.10
CA THR A 53 6.11 -12.79 11.50
C THR A 53 6.35 -11.40 12.09
N PHE A 54 7.13 -10.57 11.42
CA PHE A 54 7.41 -9.21 11.86
C PHE A 54 6.14 -8.35 11.93
N ILE A 55 5.30 -8.39 10.88
CA ILE A 55 4.16 -7.47 10.81
C ILE A 55 3.09 -7.78 11.87
N ARG A 56 2.91 -9.05 12.26
CA ARG A 56 2.01 -9.45 13.37
C ARG A 56 2.44 -8.82 14.70
N GLU A 57 3.74 -8.66 14.92
CA GLU A 57 4.28 -8.03 16.13
C GLU A 57 4.09 -6.52 16.11
N VAL A 58 4.35 -5.88 14.97
CA VAL A 58 4.31 -4.41 14.84
C VAL A 58 2.88 -3.89 14.68
N ILE A 59 2.04 -4.61 13.95
CA ILE A 59 0.64 -4.25 13.70
C ILE A 59 -0.27 -5.42 14.09
N PRO A 60 -0.40 -5.76 15.37
CA PRO A 60 -1.23 -6.88 15.77
C PRO A 60 -2.72 -6.61 15.45
N GLU A 61 -3.47 -7.68 15.15
CA GLU A 61 -4.87 -7.62 14.71
C GLU A 61 -5.74 -6.75 15.61
N ASN A 62 -5.56 -6.84 16.94
CA ASN A 62 -6.33 -6.07 17.91
C ASN A 62 -6.08 -4.55 17.89
N LYS A 63 -5.11 -4.10 17.09
CA LYS A 63 -4.84 -2.67 16.82
C LYS A 63 -5.45 -2.18 15.51
N ILE A 64 -6.10 -3.06 14.75
CA ILE A 64 -6.68 -2.73 13.45
C ILE A 64 -8.17 -2.46 13.61
N ASP A 65 -8.60 -1.31 13.12
CA ASP A 65 -9.99 -0.84 13.11
C ASP A 65 -10.27 0.05 11.91
N SER A 66 -11.47 0.61 11.82
CA SER A 66 -11.87 1.52 10.74
C SER A 66 -11.04 2.80 10.60
N ASN A 67 -10.19 3.12 11.57
CA ASN A 67 -9.24 4.23 11.52
C ASN A 67 -7.83 3.79 11.09
N THR A 68 -7.65 2.52 10.75
CA THR A 68 -6.36 1.99 10.29
C THR A 68 -6.33 1.95 8.77
N TYR A 69 -5.24 2.45 8.18
CA TYR A 69 -5.01 2.48 6.73
C TYR A 69 -3.63 1.90 6.41
N PHE A 70 -3.53 1.25 5.28
CA PHE A 70 -2.25 0.79 4.74
C PHE A 70 -1.92 1.55 3.46
N ILE A 71 -0.66 1.93 3.32
CA ILE A 71 -0.07 2.43 2.07
C ILE A 71 1.06 1.47 1.68
N GLY A 72 0.98 0.86 0.52
CA GLY A 72 2.06 0.04 -0.02
C GLY A 72 2.79 0.78 -1.14
N HIS A 73 4.10 0.61 -1.23
CA HIS A 73 4.90 1.06 -2.36
C HIS A 73 5.56 -0.15 -3.04
N SER A 74 5.32 -0.34 -4.33
CA SER A 74 5.90 -1.43 -5.12
C SER A 74 5.58 -2.82 -4.51
N ILE A 75 6.59 -3.62 -4.14
CA ILE A 75 6.40 -4.89 -3.42
C ILE A 75 5.69 -4.71 -2.08
N GLY A 76 5.79 -3.53 -1.45
CA GLY A 76 5.05 -3.20 -0.24
C GLY A 76 3.53 -3.30 -0.43
N CYS A 77 3.02 -3.09 -1.65
CA CYS A 77 1.62 -3.36 -1.97
C CYS A 77 1.28 -4.85 -1.81
N LYS A 78 2.17 -5.74 -2.30
CA LYS A 78 2.01 -7.20 -2.13
C LYS A 78 2.10 -7.61 -0.67
N ALA A 79 3.01 -7.00 0.07
CA ALA A 79 3.19 -7.23 1.50
C ALA A 79 1.91 -6.85 2.29
N ALA A 80 1.34 -5.69 2.00
CA ALA A 80 0.07 -5.27 2.58
C ALA A 80 -1.07 -6.23 2.22
N LEU A 81 -1.20 -6.63 0.94
CA LEU A 81 -2.21 -7.59 0.50
C LEU A 81 -2.06 -8.95 1.18
N LEU A 82 -0.83 -9.44 1.36
CA LEU A 82 -0.57 -10.71 2.05
C LEU A 82 -1.05 -10.66 3.50
N TYR A 83 -0.75 -9.59 4.20
CA TYR A 83 -1.20 -9.43 5.60
C TYR A 83 -2.72 -9.24 5.70
N LEU A 84 -3.33 -8.46 4.81
CA LEU A 84 -4.79 -8.32 4.74
C LEU A 84 -5.50 -9.65 4.47
N ASN A 85 -4.92 -10.48 3.62
CA ASN A 85 -5.44 -11.82 3.34
C ASN A 85 -5.44 -12.69 4.61
N GLU A 86 -4.34 -12.68 5.37
CA GLU A 86 -4.25 -13.40 6.64
C GLU A 86 -5.26 -12.86 7.66
N LEU A 87 -5.34 -11.55 7.84
CA LEU A 87 -6.29 -10.91 8.75
C LEU A 87 -7.73 -11.29 8.41
N HIS A 88 -8.09 -11.35 7.12
CA HIS A 88 -9.44 -11.75 6.72
C HIS A 88 -9.73 -13.22 7.02
N ILE A 89 -8.74 -14.12 6.81
CA ILE A 89 -8.88 -15.54 7.14
C ILE A 89 -9.12 -15.72 8.64
N ASN A 90 -8.34 -15.02 9.48
CA ASN A 90 -8.42 -15.12 10.93
C ASN A 90 -9.69 -14.46 11.49
N ASN A 91 -10.09 -13.31 10.92
CA ASN A 91 -11.24 -12.53 11.37
C ASN A 91 -12.03 -11.94 10.19
N PRO A 92 -12.97 -12.68 9.59
CA PRO A 92 -13.76 -12.21 8.46
C PRO A 92 -14.64 -10.99 8.75
N LYS A 93 -14.83 -10.64 10.02
CA LYS A 93 -15.60 -9.46 10.45
C LYS A 93 -14.75 -8.22 10.62
N LEU A 94 -13.42 -8.35 10.62
CA LEU A 94 -12.53 -7.20 10.75
C LEU A 94 -12.73 -6.21 9.60
N ARG A 95 -12.73 -4.95 9.92
CA ARG A 95 -12.81 -3.85 8.93
C ARG A 95 -11.76 -2.80 9.25
N MET A 96 -11.14 -2.28 8.18
CA MET A 96 -10.19 -1.17 8.27
C MET A 96 -10.61 -0.01 7.37
N GLY A 97 -9.91 1.11 7.47
CA GLY A 97 -10.23 2.34 6.74
C GLY A 97 -9.97 2.25 5.24
N GLY A 98 -8.95 1.51 4.82
CA GLY A 98 -8.65 1.34 3.39
C GLY A 98 -7.20 1.02 3.06
N LEU A 99 -6.93 0.81 1.77
CA LEU A 99 -5.64 0.47 1.20
C LEU A 99 -5.30 1.40 0.04
N LEU A 100 -4.12 2.00 0.07
CA LEU A 100 -3.51 2.72 -1.04
C LEU A 100 -2.28 1.97 -1.54
N CYS A 101 -2.22 1.71 -2.83
CA CYS A 101 -1.08 1.06 -3.50
C CYS A 101 -0.41 2.02 -4.46
N VAL A 102 0.85 2.35 -4.22
CA VAL A 102 1.68 3.20 -5.08
C VAL A 102 2.66 2.33 -5.86
N ALA A 103 2.72 2.47 -7.18
CA ALA A 103 3.49 1.60 -8.07
C ALA A 103 3.24 0.10 -7.82
N GLY A 104 2.02 -0.25 -7.42
CA GLY A 104 1.62 -1.64 -7.20
C GLY A 104 1.47 -2.40 -8.50
N TRP A 105 1.95 -3.64 -8.54
CA TRP A 105 1.99 -4.45 -9.75
C TRP A 105 1.38 -5.84 -9.55
N TRP A 106 0.79 -6.38 -10.61
CA TRP A 106 0.37 -7.79 -10.73
C TRP A 106 1.36 -8.60 -11.55
N SER A 107 2.02 -7.96 -12.52
CA SER A 107 3.09 -8.51 -13.33
C SER A 107 4.28 -7.55 -13.37
N ILE A 108 5.48 -8.10 -13.49
CA ILE A 108 6.74 -7.37 -13.66
C ILE A 108 7.40 -7.92 -14.92
N ASP A 109 7.99 -7.06 -15.75
CA ASP A 109 8.60 -7.44 -17.02
C ASP A 109 9.77 -8.43 -16.86
N LYS A 110 10.62 -8.18 -15.86
CA LYS A 110 11.81 -8.98 -15.56
C LYS A 110 11.94 -9.23 -14.05
N PRO A 111 11.11 -10.11 -13.46
CA PRO A 111 11.12 -10.33 -12.03
C PRO A 111 12.42 -10.98 -11.57
N TRP A 112 13.03 -10.43 -10.52
CA TRP A 112 14.11 -11.09 -9.81
C TRP A 112 13.63 -12.39 -9.16
N PRO A 113 14.50 -13.39 -8.98
CA PRO A 113 14.11 -14.66 -8.36
C PRO A 113 13.41 -14.50 -7.00
N GLN A 114 13.84 -13.54 -6.18
CA GLN A 114 13.29 -13.24 -4.87
C GLN A 114 11.84 -12.74 -4.91
N LEU A 115 11.39 -12.17 -6.04
CA LEU A 115 10.02 -11.68 -6.20
C LEU A 115 9.02 -12.76 -6.64
N LYS A 116 9.50 -13.92 -7.13
CA LYS A 116 8.60 -14.99 -7.61
C LYS A 116 7.58 -15.48 -6.58
N PRO A 117 7.91 -15.66 -5.29
CA PRO A 117 6.91 -16.01 -4.29
C PRO A 117 5.80 -14.97 -4.16
N TRP A 118 6.16 -13.69 -4.24
CA TRP A 118 5.23 -12.57 -4.12
C TRP A 118 4.28 -12.41 -5.32
N ILE A 119 4.72 -12.83 -6.53
CA ILE A 119 3.88 -12.85 -7.73
C ILE A 119 2.82 -13.96 -7.63
N LYS A 120 3.21 -15.12 -7.08
CA LYS A 120 2.38 -16.32 -7.07
C LYS A 120 1.56 -16.51 -5.79
N MET A 121 1.65 -15.56 -4.85
CA MET A 121 0.93 -15.72 -3.58
C MET A 121 -0.59 -15.77 -3.80
N PRO A 122 -1.29 -16.69 -3.14
CA PRO A 122 -2.74 -16.76 -3.21
C PRO A 122 -3.37 -15.55 -2.50
N ILE A 123 -4.34 -14.91 -3.13
CA ILE A 123 -5.04 -13.74 -2.57
C ILE A 123 -6.55 -13.97 -2.68
N ASP A 124 -7.25 -13.88 -1.56
CA ASP A 124 -8.70 -13.78 -1.54
C ASP A 124 -9.12 -12.32 -1.80
N PHE A 125 -9.30 -12.00 -3.06
CA PHE A 125 -9.72 -10.65 -3.48
C PHE A 125 -11.05 -10.21 -2.87
N LYS A 126 -11.98 -11.14 -2.66
CA LYS A 126 -13.27 -10.84 -2.03
C LYS A 126 -13.07 -10.46 -0.56
N GLY A 127 -12.26 -11.22 0.16
CA GLY A 127 -11.92 -10.94 1.54
C GLY A 127 -11.21 -9.61 1.72
N ILE A 128 -10.25 -9.30 0.85
CA ILE A 128 -9.55 -8.01 0.88
C ILE A 128 -10.49 -6.83 0.62
N LYS A 129 -11.42 -6.95 -0.33
CA LYS A 129 -12.45 -5.91 -0.54
C LYS A 129 -13.28 -5.67 0.71
N LEU A 130 -13.69 -6.73 1.38
CA LEU A 130 -14.49 -6.64 2.60
C LEU A 130 -13.72 -5.99 3.74
N ILE A 131 -12.49 -6.44 4.03
CA ILE A 131 -11.69 -5.89 5.13
C ILE A 131 -11.33 -4.41 4.90
N CYS A 132 -11.06 -4.01 3.66
CA CYS A 132 -10.80 -2.61 3.28
C CYS A 132 -12.08 -1.77 3.11
N SER A 133 -13.27 -2.29 3.45
CA SER A 133 -14.54 -1.56 3.30
C SER A 133 -14.77 -1.04 1.87
N ASN A 134 -14.29 -1.76 0.86
CA ASN A 134 -14.23 -1.38 -0.55
C ASN A 134 -13.47 -0.06 -0.83
N ASN A 135 -12.66 0.40 0.10
CA ASN A 135 -11.84 1.60 -0.04
C ASN A 135 -10.42 1.23 -0.46
N ILE A 136 -10.24 0.97 -1.74
CA ILE A 136 -8.96 0.57 -2.33
C ILE A 136 -8.63 1.49 -3.49
N VAL A 137 -7.43 2.06 -3.45
CA VAL A 137 -6.90 2.93 -4.50
C VAL A 137 -5.55 2.41 -4.96
N SER A 138 -5.28 2.48 -6.26
CA SER A 138 -3.96 2.20 -6.84
C SER A 138 -3.49 3.38 -7.67
N ILE A 139 -2.26 3.83 -7.43
CA ILE A 139 -1.58 4.88 -8.21
C ILE A 139 -0.50 4.19 -9.05
N LEU A 140 -0.60 4.33 -10.36
CA LEU A 140 0.32 3.77 -11.34
C LEU A 140 0.98 4.87 -12.16
N SER A 141 2.12 4.58 -12.77
CA SER A 141 2.76 5.46 -13.73
C SER A 141 2.75 4.83 -15.13
N ASN A 142 2.63 5.65 -16.16
CA ASN A 142 2.67 5.18 -17.54
C ASN A 142 4.10 4.94 -18.07
N ASN A 143 5.12 5.22 -17.27
CA ASN A 143 6.53 5.02 -17.61
C ASN A 143 7.33 4.35 -16.48
N ASP A 144 6.67 3.49 -15.70
CA ASP A 144 7.34 2.70 -14.67
C ASP A 144 8.35 1.75 -15.32
N PRO A 145 9.65 1.78 -14.92
CA PRO A 145 10.69 1.00 -15.56
C PRO A 145 10.60 -0.52 -15.30
N TYR A 146 9.73 -0.95 -14.39
CA TYR A 146 9.57 -2.36 -14.02
C TYR A 146 8.29 -2.98 -14.57
N THR A 147 7.33 -2.17 -15.00
CA THR A 147 6.00 -2.61 -15.45
C THR A 147 5.57 -1.86 -16.70
N SER A 148 6.03 -2.32 -17.89
CA SER A 148 5.75 -1.65 -19.17
C SER A 148 4.27 -1.66 -19.56
N ASP A 149 3.53 -2.69 -19.14
CA ASP A 149 2.09 -2.81 -19.42
C ASP A 149 1.24 -2.23 -18.27
N THR A 150 1.23 -0.89 -18.19
CA THR A 150 0.42 -0.16 -17.23
C THR A 150 -1.07 -0.44 -17.38
N GLN A 151 -1.57 -0.63 -18.60
CA GLN A 151 -3.00 -0.83 -18.85
C GLN A 151 -3.47 -2.20 -18.34
N SER A 152 -2.70 -3.26 -18.56
CA SER A 152 -3.00 -4.58 -18.00
C SER A 152 -2.93 -4.56 -16.47
N ASN A 153 -1.94 -3.89 -15.87
CA ASN A 153 -1.88 -3.73 -14.43
C ASN A 153 -3.10 -2.96 -13.89
N LYS A 154 -3.48 -1.85 -14.54
CA LYS A 154 -4.70 -1.09 -14.20
C LYS A 154 -5.92 -2.00 -14.22
N LYS A 155 -6.16 -2.70 -15.33
CA LYS A 155 -7.29 -3.61 -15.48
C LYS A 155 -7.36 -4.65 -14.36
N LEU A 156 -6.23 -5.26 -13.98
CA LEU A 156 -6.19 -6.25 -12.91
C LEU A 156 -6.49 -5.65 -11.52
N TRP A 157 -6.09 -4.42 -11.24
CA TRP A 157 -6.47 -3.72 -10.01
C TRP A 157 -7.99 -3.48 -9.96
N GLU A 158 -8.58 -3.04 -11.07
CA GLU A 158 -10.02 -2.79 -11.18
C GLU A 158 -10.84 -4.08 -11.08
N GLU A 159 -10.48 -5.12 -11.84
CA GLU A 159 -11.23 -6.38 -11.88
C GLU A 159 -11.12 -7.17 -10.57
N ASN A 160 -9.92 -7.31 -10.02
CA ASN A 160 -9.69 -8.13 -8.85
C ASN A 160 -10.18 -7.47 -7.56
N LEU A 161 -9.87 -6.17 -7.39
CA LEU A 161 -10.09 -5.48 -6.12
C LEU A 161 -11.11 -4.35 -6.20
N SER A 162 -11.71 -4.11 -7.36
CA SER A 162 -12.60 -2.95 -7.60
C SER A 162 -11.91 -1.63 -7.19
N ALA A 163 -10.58 -1.58 -7.36
CA ALA A 163 -9.78 -0.44 -6.96
C ALA A 163 -10.06 0.78 -7.85
N LYS A 164 -10.11 1.97 -7.26
CA LYS A 164 -9.97 3.21 -8.03
C LYS A 164 -8.53 3.32 -8.50
N VAL A 165 -8.28 3.38 -9.81
CA VAL A 165 -6.93 3.48 -10.36
C VAL A 165 -6.67 4.86 -10.92
N VAL A 166 -5.56 5.48 -10.49
CA VAL A 166 -5.06 6.76 -10.99
C VAL A 166 -3.74 6.51 -11.72
N ILE A 167 -3.63 6.99 -12.95
CA ILE A 167 -2.38 6.95 -13.72
C ILE A 167 -1.74 8.33 -13.70
N VAL A 168 -0.52 8.41 -13.18
CA VAL A 168 0.28 9.65 -13.13
C VAL A 168 1.32 9.60 -14.25
N PRO A 169 1.22 10.47 -15.26
CA PRO A 169 2.18 10.49 -16.36
C PRO A 169 3.58 10.85 -15.87
N GLY A 170 4.57 10.09 -16.34
CA GLY A 170 5.98 10.43 -16.14
C GLY A 170 6.55 10.18 -14.74
N ALA A 171 5.75 9.64 -13.81
CA ALA A 171 6.16 9.47 -12.40
C ALA A 171 7.14 8.31 -12.16
N LYS A 172 7.54 7.59 -13.19
CA LYS A 172 8.44 6.41 -13.07
C LYS A 172 7.93 5.44 -12.01
N HIS A 173 8.79 5.03 -11.07
CA HIS A 173 8.45 4.13 -9.95
C HIS A 173 8.12 4.87 -8.65
N PHE A 174 7.81 6.17 -8.73
CA PHE A 174 7.48 7.01 -7.57
C PHE A 174 8.58 7.05 -6.49
N ASN A 175 9.85 7.01 -6.89
CA ASN A 175 10.94 7.16 -5.93
C ASN A 175 11.13 8.62 -5.49
N ASP A 176 10.66 9.57 -6.28
CA ASP A 176 10.67 10.99 -5.96
C ASP A 176 9.35 11.42 -5.32
N SER A 177 9.39 12.39 -4.40
CA SER A 177 8.20 12.87 -3.69
C SER A 177 7.41 13.92 -4.48
N GLU A 178 7.94 14.40 -5.61
CA GLU A 178 7.36 15.50 -6.35
C GLU A 178 5.96 15.15 -6.89
N GLY A 179 4.95 15.89 -6.48
CA GLY A 179 3.56 15.71 -6.88
C GLY A 179 2.81 14.53 -6.23
N LEU A 180 3.49 13.62 -5.54
CA LEU A 180 2.83 12.45 -4.94
C LEU A 180 2.01 12.82 -3.69
N ILE A 181 2.49 13.78 -2.91
CA ILE A 181 1.80 14.23 -1.69
C ILE A 181 0.44 14.83 -2.04
N GLU A 182 0.37 15.66 -3.07
CA GLU A 182 -0.88 16.25 -3.57
C GLU A 182 -1.84 15.16 -4.04
N ILE A 183 -1.35 14.16 -4.78
CA ILE A 183 -2.15 13.04 -5.24
C ILE A 183 -2.66 12.20 -4.06
N ILE A 184 -1.82 11.92 -3.08
CA ILE A 184 -2.24 11.20 -1.86
C ILE A 184 -3.30 12.01 -1.10
N ASN A 185 -3.13 13.32 -0.98
CA ASN A 185 -4.10 14.23 -0.35
C ASN A 185 -5.46 14.23 -1.07
N GLU A 186 -5.46 14.13 -2.40
CA GLU A 186 -6.70 14.08 -3.18
C GLU A 186 -7.42 12.73 -3.08
N ILE A 187 -6.66 11.65 -2.92
CA ILE A 187 -7.14 10.28 -3.04
C ILE A 187 -7.49 9.66 -1.69
N LEU A 188 -6.75 9.98 -0.63
CA LEU A 188 -7.09 9.51 0.71
C LEU A 188 -8.49 9.98 1.05
N PRO A 189 -9.35 9.08 1.55
CA PRO A 189 -10.80 9.25 1.52
C PRO A 189 -11.25 10.56 2.13
N PHE A 190 -12.32 11.10 1.60
CA PHE A 190 -12.97 12.38 1.95
C PHE A 190 -13.11 12.72 3.44
N SER A 191 -12.91 11.77 4.32
CA SER A 191 -12.82 12.01 5.76
C SER A 191 -11.61 12.85 6.18
N PHE A 192 -10.63 13.09 5.30
CA PHE A 192 -9.53 14.04 5.52
C PHE A 192 -9.86 15.45 5.01
N LYS A 193 -10.78 15.59 4.04
CA LYS A 193 -11.16 16.90 3.47
C LYS A 193 -12.14 17.72 4.31
N LEU A 194 -12.67 17.20 5.41
CA LEU A 194 -13.76 17.84 6.17
C LEU A 194 -13.32 19.00 7.07
N TYR A 195 -12.07 19.48 7.00
CA TYR A 195 -11.61 20.56 7.86
C TYR A 195 -10.94 21.74 7.16
N PHE A 196 -11.18 21.91 5.85
CA PHE A 196 -10.78 23.12 5.13
C PHE A 196 -11.99 23.80 4.46
N LEU A 197 -12.93 24.23 5.28
CA LEU A 197 -13.90 25.30 5.00
C LEU A 197 -13.98 26.21 6.21
#